data_ea9695f6d4151e7ecddc01e1f482e683
#
_entry.id   ea9695f6d4151e7ecddc01e1f482e683
#
_cell.length_a   1.000
_cell.length_b   1.000
_cell.length_c   1.000
_cell.angle_alpha   90.00
_cell.angle_beta   90.00
_cell.angle_gamma   90.00
#
_symmetry.space_group_name_H-M   'P 1'
#
loop_
_entity.id
_entity.type
_entity.pdbx_description
1 polymer ?
#
loop_
_entity_poly.entity_id
_entity_poly.type
_entity_poly.pdbx_seq_one_letter_code
_entity_poly.pdbx_strand_id
1 'polypeptide(L)'
;MILQLTQTAEMQRVSPQDILDYKTFARKHQTPAGKNELKQFERFHAARNLISQEMDTYLDAKLTLNDHSSTIIVDVCGVKNKTLTAVFCQTAGIDESLAKSLETINKSHNTNVIILLSRELDEPTLKEPVRIALERGKATMEVLGWFGDTFQETFRETLGLIELLGNETRMRMLAPLLERSGAKRDYRTRINPKLVYHNISALSDAGLLDENVEGAYELSQFGRTILAEFITFLEKTRKTLDESRAREVKND
;
A
#
# COMPACT_ATOMS: atom_id res chain seq x y z
N MET A 1 34.37 7.31 2.12
CA MET A 1 33.64 8.57 1.93
C MET A 1 32.30 8.49 2.65
N ILE A 2 31.75 9.61 3.06
CA ILE A 2 30.48 9.70 3.79
C ILE A 2 29.53 10.56 2.98
N LEU A 3 28.29 10.09 2.79
CA LEU A 3 27.20 10.90 2.26
C LEU A 3 26.53 11.68 3.40
N GLN A 4 26.18 12.91 3.14
CA GLN A 4 25.50 13.80 4.07
C GLN A 4 24.20 14.32 3.45
N LEU A 5 23.16 14.41 4.27
CA LEU A 5 21.91 15.02 3.89
C LEU A 5 22.11 16.54 3.77
N THR A 6 21.84 17.08 2.60
CA THR A 6 21.91 18.52 2.33
C THR A 6 20.51 19.10 2.31
N GLN A 7 20.24 20.07 3.17
CA GLN A 7 18.93 20.74 3.17
C GLN A 7 18.75 21.55 1.88
N THR A 8 17.62 21.34 1.23
CA THR A 8 17.19 22.11 0.05
C THR A 8 15.74 22.58 0.23
N ALA A 9 15.34 23.57 -0.55
CA ALA A 9 13.97 24.06 -0.54
C ALA A 9 12.92 23.00 -0.99
N GLU A 10 13.37 22.03 -1.75
CA GLU A 10 12.51 20.95 -2.31
C GLU A 10 12.34 19.78 -1.34
N MET A 11 13.26 19.64 -0.36
CA MET A 11 13.25 18.54 0.59
C MET A 11 12.08 18.69 1.58
N GLN A 12 11.26 17.66 1.71
CA GLN A 12 10.11 17.66 2.59
C GLN A 12 10.28 16.62 3.69
N ARG A 13 10.16 17.02 4.95
CA ARG A 13 10.12 16.10 6.08
C ARG A 13 8.74 15.45 6.18
N VAL A 14 8.71 14.14 6.33
CA VAL A 14 7.48 13.35 6.52
C VAL A 14 7.30 13.05 8.00
N SER A 15 6.12 13.36 8.53
CA SER A 15 5.75 13.04 9.91
C SER A 15 4.93 11.74 9.99
N PRO A 16 4.87 11.08 11.17
CA PRO A 16 4.01 9.90 11.35
C PRO A 16 2.53 10.15 11.02
N GLN A 17 2.03 11.37 11.22
CA GLN A 17 0.66 11.74 10.87
C GLN A 17 0.41 11.76 9.36
N ASP A 18 1.45 12.04 8.57
CA ASP A 18 1.32 12.13 7.10
C ASP A 18 1.13 10.76 6.46
N ILE A 19 1.57 9.70 7.13
CA ILE A 19 1.54 8.32 6.61
C ILE A 19 0.39 7.46 7.16
N LEU A 20 -0.58 8.06 7.86
CA LEU A 20 -1.74 7.34 8.35
C LEU A 20 -2.60 6.79 7.21
N ASP A 21 -2.75 7.57 6.14
CA ASP A 21 -3.43 7.17 4.92
C ASP A 21 -2.80 7.85 3.69
N TYR A 22 -2.95 7.19 2.52
CA TYR A 22 -2.39 7.67 1.26
C TYR A 22 -2.96 9.02 0.82
N LYS A 23 -4.25 9.29 1.05
CA LYS A 23 -4.91 10.53 0.62
C LYS A 23 -4.32 11.75 1.35
N THR A 24 -4.05 11.62 2.64
CA THR A 24 -3.40 12.67 3.46
C THR A 24 -1.98 12.91 2.97
N PHE A 25 -1.21 11.84 2.75
CA PHE A 25 0.14 11.93 2.21
C PHE A 25 0.17 12.60 0.84
N ALA A 26 -0.63 12.13 -0.11
CA ALA A 26 -0.66 12.65 -1.48
C ALA A 26 -1.06 14.12 -1.54
N ARG A 27 -1.99 14.57 -0.68
CA ARG A 27 -2.39 15.98 -0.60
C ARG A 27 -1.29 16.89 -0.07
N LYS A 28 -0.53 16.42 0.94
CA LYS A 28 0.50 17.22 1.61
C LYS A 28 1.83 17.24 0.85
N HIS A 29 2.18 16.12 0.23
CA HIS A 29 3.47 15.87 -0.40
C HIS A 29 3.35 15.71 -1.92
N GLN A 30 2.61 16.61 -2.57
CA GLN A 30 2.53 16.63 -4.04
C GLN A 30 3.89 16.93 -4.65
N THR A 31 4.31 16.11 -5.62
CA THR A 31 5.50 16.43 -6.40
C THR A 31 5.16 17.42 -7.50
N PRO A 32 6.07 18.37 -7.82
CA PRO A 32 5.92 19.25 -8.99
C PRO A 32 5.83 18.49 -10.31
N ALA A 33 6.47 17.32 -10.39
CA ALA A 33 6.33 16.37 -11.49
C ALA A 33 4.98 15.61 -11.46
N GLY A 34 4.06 16.07 -10.66
CA GLY A 34 2.83 15.50 -10.17
C GLY A 34 1.89 14.90 -11.17
N LYS A 35 2.20 13.79 -11.78
CA LYS A 35 1.20 13.02 -12.53
C LYS A 35 1.52 11.51 -12.55
N ASN A 36 2.56 11.06 -11.88
CA ASN A 36 2.77 9.65 -11.73
C ASN A 36 2.25 9.21 -10.35
N GLU A 37 0.96 8.89 -10.28
CA GLU A 37 0.32 8.43 -9.04
C GLU A 37 0.97 7.17 -8.49
N LEU A 38 1.48 6.30 -9.36
CA LEU A 38 2.19 5.10 -8.96
C LEU A 38 3.51 5.45 -8.23
N LYS A 39 4.30 6.38 -8.76
CA LYS A 39 5.50 6.87 -8.07
C LYS A 39 5.19 7.52 -6.73
N GLN A 40 4.10 8.27 -6.65
CA GLN A 40 3.64 8.87 -5.38
C GLN A 40 3.24 7.81 -4.36
N PHE A 41 2.62 6.74 -4.82
CA PHE A 41 2.26 5.60 -3.98
C PHE A 41 3.49 4.82 -3.51
N GLU A 42 4.48 4.60 -4.36
CA GLU A 42 5.78 4.01 -3.99
C GLU A 42 6.48 4.84 -2.91
N ARG A 43 6.50 6.18 -3.05
CA ARG A 43 7.06 7.10 -2.06
C ARG A 43 6.33 7.03 -0.71
N PHE A 44 5.01 6.91 -0.74
CA PHE A 44 4.20 6.71 0.47
C PHE A 44 4.60 5.43 1.20
N HIS A 45 4.69 4.31 0.48
CA HIS A 45 5.09 3.03 1.06
C HIS A 45 6.52 3.06 1.61
N ALA A 46 7.46 3.61 0.86
CA ALA A 46 8.82 3.79 1.31
C ALA A 46 8.90 4.66 2.59
N ALA A 47 8.22 5.80 2.61
CA ALA A 47 8.18 6.67 3.78
C ALA A 47 7.56 5.97 5.00
N ARG A 48 6.46 5.25 4.80
CA ARG A 48 5.80 4.48 5.86
C ARG A 48 6.72 3.40 6.44
N ASN A 49 7.45 2.68 5.59
CA ASN A 49 8.40 1.67 6.02
C ASN A 49 9.55 2.28 6.84
N LEU A 50 10.15 3.37 6.37
CA LEU A 50 11.25 4.04 7.08
C LEU A 50 10.79 4.63 8.43
N ILE A 51 9.62 5.23 8.49
CA ILE A 51 9.05 5.76 9.75
C ILE A 51 8.75 4.62 10.73
N SER A 52 8.25 3.47 10.27
CA SER A 52 8.03 2.30 11.13
C SER A 52 9.32 1.75 11.74
N GLN A 53 10.47 2.01 11.12
CA GLN A 53 11.81 1.72 11.62
C GLN A 53 12.39 2.85 12.49
N GLU A 54 11.57 3.85 12.86
CA GLU A 54 11.96 5.01 13.67
C GLU A 54 13.05 5.87 13.00
N MET A 55 12.99 6.02 11.69
CA MET A 55 13.90 6.87 10.94
C MET A 55 13.29 8.27 10.72
N ASP A 56 14.10 9.31 10.89
CA ASP A 56 13.73 10.63 10.36
C ASP A 56 13.66 10.56 8.85
N THR A 57 12.49 10.80 8.27
CA THR A 57 12.21 10.53 6.86
C THR A 57 11.97 11.80 6.07
N TYR A 58 12.56 11.87 4.88
CA TYR A 58 12.55 13.02 3.99
C TYR A 58 12.25 12.57 2.56
N LEU A 59 11.47 13.36 1.83
CA LEU A 59 11.23 13.22 0.39
C LEU A 59 12.11 14.19 -0.39
N ASP A 60 12.41 13.83 -1.64
CA ASP A 60 13.23 14.63 -2.56
C ASP A 60 14.57 15.05 -1.91
N ALA A 61 15.16 14.12 -1.19
CA ALA A 61 16.34 14.39 -0.39
C ALA A 61 17.60 14.46 -1.27
N LYS A 62 18.40 15.50 -1.04
CA LYS A 62 19.69 15.70 -1.69
C LYS A 62 20.79 15.16 -0.79
N LEU A 63 21.57 14.20 -1.29
CA LEU A 63 22.71 13.63 -0.59
C LEU A 63 24.00 14.07 -1.30
N THR A 64 24.94 14.60 -0.54
CA THR A 64 26.23 15.11 -1.07
C THR A 64 27.37 14.37 -0.41
N LEU A 65 28.37 13.96 -1.17
CA LEU A 65 29.62 13.43 -0.59
C LEU A 65 30.34 14.52 0.23
N ASN A 66 31.04 14.10 1.28
CA ASN A 66 31.75 15.02 2.18
C ASN A 66 32.87 15.81 1.51
N ASP A 67 33.34 15.37 0.33
CA ASP A 67 34.30 16.09 -0.51
C ASP A 67 33.64 17.01 -1.55
N HIS A 68 32.29 17.10 -1.53
CA HIS A 68 31.48 17.85 -2.48
C HIS A 68 31.64 17.47 -3.97
N SER A 69 32.31 16.35 -4.25
CA SER A 69 32.59 15.91 -5.63
C SER A 69 31.34 15.41 -6.37
N SER A 70 30.34 14.94 -5.63
CA SER A 70 29.15 14.35 -6.22
C SER A 70 27.92 14.57 -5.34
N THR A 71 26.80 14.77 -6.01
CA THR A 71 25.48 14.95 -5.39
C THR A 71 24.49 14.01 -6.06
N ILE A 72 23.62 13.42 -5.28
CA ILE A 72 22.53 12.57 -5.74
C ILE A 72 21.20 13.05 -5.15
N ILE A 73 20.13 12.85 -5.88
CA ILE A 73 18.75 13.08 -5.40
C ILE A 73 18.09 11.72 -5.23
N VAL A 74 17.45 11.52 -4.10
CA VAL A 74 16.74 10.29 -3.77
C VAL A 74 15.27 10.58 -3.52
N ASP A 75 14.40 9.68 -3.92
CA ASP A 75 12.95 9.85 -3.80
C ASP A 75 12.50 9.91 -2.34
N VAL A 76 13.08 9.01 -1.50
CA VAL A 76 12.85 9.00 -0.04
C VAL A 76 14.16 8.70 0.67
N CYS A 77 14.43 9.39 1.76
CA CYS A 77 15.62 9.18 2.58
C CYS A 77 15.25 9.03 4.05
N GLY A 78 15.69 7.94 4.67
CA GLY A 78 15.64 7.73 6.11
C GLY A 78 16.99 8.03 6.76
N VAL A 79 16.96 8.67 7.93
CA VAL A 79 18.16 8.96 8.72
C VAL A 79 18.01 8.39 10.13
N LYS A 80 18.95 7.54 10.55
CA LYS A 80 19.01 7.00 11.91
C LYS A 80 20.47 6.79 12.30
N ASN A 81 20.89 7.35 13.44
CA ASN A 81 22.24 7.15 13.99
C ASN A 81 23.38 7.45 12.97
N LYS A 82 23.26 8.53 12.19
CA LYS A 82 24.21 8.91 11.13
C LYS A 82 24.27 7.94 9.93
N THR A 83 23.45 6.90 9.90
CA THR A 83 23.27 6.03 8.75
C THR A 83 22.12 6.56 7.91
N LEU A 84 22.31 6.55 6.59
CA LEU A 84 21.31 6.93 5.62
C LEU A 84 20.71 5.68 4.97
N THR A 85 19.42 5.68 4.75
CA THR A 85 18.74 4.73 3.87
C THR A 85 18.14 5.49 2.71
N ALA A 86 18.71 5.33 1.52
CA ALA A 86 18.28 5.97 0.31
C ALA A 86 17.32 5.05 -0.46
N VAL A 87 16.11 5.52 -0.74
CA VAL A 87 15.10 4.77 -1.51
C VAL A 87 14.91 5.42 -2.86
N PHE A 88 15.03 4.63 -3.92
CA PHE A 88 14.76 5.00 -5.30
C PHE A 88 13.52 4.28 -5.79
N CYS A 89 12.49 5.04 -6.17
CA CYS A 89 11.23 4.54 -6.70
C CYS A 89 11.32 4.41 -8.23
N GLN A 90 11.27 3.18 -8.73
CA GLN A 90 11.54 2.85 -10.14
C GLN A 90 10.29 2.24 -10.81
N THR A 91 9.37 3.10 -11.23
CA THR A 91 8.09 2.68 -11.84
C THR A 91 8.23 2.04 -13.21
N ALA A 92 9.21 2.47 -14.00
CA ALA A 92 9.39 2.03 -15.40
C ALA A 92 10.57 1.07 -15.60
N GLY A 93 11.27 0.72 -14.53
CA GLY A 93 12.51 -0.06 -14.59
C GLY A 93 13.74 0.78 -14.21
N ILE A 94 14.90 0.16 -14.17
CA ILE A 94 16.16 0.79 -13.75
C ILE A 94 16.67 1.74 -14.81
N ASP A 95 16.69 3.02 -14.51
CA ASP A 95 17.16 4.07 -15.40
C ASP A 95 18.69 4.34 -15.26
N GLU A 96 19.17 5.23 -16.12
CA GLU A 96 20.58 5.62 -16.13
C GLU A 96 20.96 6.54 -14.97
N SER A 97 19.98 7.27 -14.46
CA SER A 97 20.13 8.16 -13.30
C SER A 97 20.38 7.37 -12.03
N LEU A 98 19.65 6.27 -11.83
CA LEU A 98 19.88 5.35 -10.72
C LEU A 98 21.28 4.72 -10.79
N ALA A 99 21.72 4.25 -11.98
CA ALA A 99 23.04 3.66 -12.14
C ALA A 99 24.15 4.65 -11.73
N LYS A 100 24.08 5.91 -12.18
CA LYS A 100 25.02 6.97 -11.78
C LYS A 100 24.97 7.28 -10.27
N SER A 101 23.76 7.28 -9.69
CA SER A 101 23.59 7.50 -8.26
C SER A 101 24.25 6.38 -7.44
N LEU A 102 24.12 5.13 -7.89
CA LEU A 102 24.75 3.98 -7.25
C LEU A 102 26.26 3.97 -7.35
N GLU A 103 26.85 4.48 -8.43
CA GLU A 103 28.31 4.67 -8.52
C GLU A 103 28.81 5.58 -7.38
N THR A 104 28.08 6.64 -7.10
CA THR A 104 28.41 7.56 -5.99
C THR A 104 28.21 6.90 -4.63
N ILE A 105 27.09 6.20 -4.44
CA ILE A 105 26.75 5.52 -3.18
C ILE A 105 27.72 4.37 -2.89
N ASN A 106 28.19 3.64 -3.90
CA ASN A 106 29.16 2.57 -3.75
C ASN A 106 30.48 3.04 -3.13
N LYS A 107 30.80 4.33 -3.21
CA LYS A 107 31.95 4.97 -2.56
C LYS A 107 31.68 5.34 -1.10
N SER A 108 30.43 5.36 -0.66
CA SER A 108 30.02 5.73 0.71
C SER A 108 30.03 4.52 1.65
N HIS A 109 30.23 4.75 2.94
CA HIS A 109 30.22 3.70 3.99
C HIS A 109 28.97 3.76 4.88
N ASN A 110 28.24 4.86 4.86
CA ASN A 110 27.13 5.12 5.76
C ASN A 110 25.75 5.11 5.10
N THR A 111 25.65 4.55 3.90
CA THR A 111 24.40 4.57 3.14
C THR A 111 24.01 3.17 2.70
N ASN A 112 22.80 2.79 3.05
CA ASN A 112 22.09 1.63 2.52
C ASN A 112 21.13 2.12 1.42
N VAL A 113 20.83 1.25 0.47
CA VAL A 113 19.95 1.58 -0.65
C VAL A 113 18.81 0.57 -0.73
N ILE A 114 17.62 1.07 -0.95
CA ILE A 114 16.45 0.28 -1.34
C ILE A 114 16.05 0.74 -2.75
N ILE A 115 16.03 -0.19 -3.69
CA ILE A 115 15.49 0.03 -5.03
C ILE A 115 14.08 -0.54 -5.01
N LEU A 116 13.10 0.34 -4.95
CA LEU A 116 11.70 -0.03 -4.92
C LEU A 116 11.15 -0.10 -6.34
N LEU A 117 10.68 -1.28 -6.72
CA LEU A 117 10.17 -1.57 -8.04
C LEU A 117 8.66 -1.76 -8.01
N SER A 118 7.96 -1.29 -9.04
CA SER A 118 6.53 -1.57 -9.19
C SER A 118 6.24 -2.96 -9.77
N ARG A 119 7.24 -3.60 -10.38
CA ARG A 119 7.18 -4.96 -10.97
C ARG A 119 8.53 -5.64 -10.90
N GLU A 120 8.54 -6.94 -10.96
CA GLU A 120 9.76 -7.71 -11.11
C GLU A 120 10.51 -7.34 -12.40
N LEU A 121 11.83 -7.34 -12.32
CA LEU A 121 12.71 -7.12 -13.46
C LEU A 121 13.45 -8.41 -13.78
N ASP A 122 13.62 -8.68 -15.06
CA ASP A 122 14.47 -9.76 -15.52
C ASP A 122 15.95 -9.46 -15.18
N GLU A 123 16.62 -10.36 -14.44
CA GLU A 123 18.01 -10.21 -13.99
C GLU A 123 19.01 -9.80 -15.07
N PRO A 124 18.91 -10.29 -16.35
CA PRO A 124 19.89 -9.96 -17.39
C PRO A 124 19.97 -8.48 -17.76
N THR A 125 19.01 -7.66 -17.33
CA THR A 125 18.93 -6.23 -17.67
C THR A 125 19.63 -5.31 -16.68
N LEU A 126 20.21 -5.85 -15.59
CA LEU A 126 20.82 -5.03 -14.55
C LEU A 126 22.16 -4.43 -15.01
N LYS A 127 22.25 -3.10 -14.98
CA LYS A 127 23.50 -2.37 -15.24
C LYS A 127 24.54 -2.68 -14.17
N GLU A 128 25.82 -2.65 -14.55
CA GLU A 128 26.93 -3.02 -13.67
C GLU A 128 26.95 -2.31 -12.30
N PRO A 129 26.74 -0.99 -12.16
CA PRO A 129 26.71 -0.33 -10.84
C PRO A 129 25.61 -0.86 -9.91
N VAL A 130 24.47 -1.26 -10.46
CA VAL A 130 23.35 -1.85 -9.71
C VAL A 130 23.74 -3.23 -9.20
N ARG A 131 24.28 -4.08 -10.08
CA ARG A 131 24.75 -5.42 -9.73
C ARG A 131 25.82 -5.38 -8.64
N ILE A 132 26.82 -4.51 -8.77
CA ILE A 132 27.86 -4.33 -7.75
C ILE A 132 27.26 -3.92 -6.39
N ALA A 133 26.27 -3.01 -6.38
CA ALA A 133 25.65 -2.58 -5.14
C ALA A 133 24.87 -3.71 -4.46
N LEU A 134 24.18 -4.56 -5.23
CA LEU A 134 23.47 -5.75 -4.74
C LEU A 134 24.45 -6.81 -4.21
N GLU A 135 25.47 -7.17 -4.98
CA GLU A 135 26.49 -8.16 -4.59
C GLU A 135 27.24 -7.77 -3.30
N ARG A 136 27.46 -6.48 -3.09
CA ARG A 136 28.10 -5.96 -1.87
C ARG A 136 27.13 -5.83 -0.69
N GLY A 137 25.87 -6.15 -0.84
CA GLY A 137 24.85 -5.98 0.19
C GLY A 137 24.58 -4.52 0.57
N LYS A 138 24.97 -3.57 -0.27
CA LYS A 138 24.68 -2.14 -0.09
C LYS A 138 23.31 -1.74 -0.59
N ALA A 139 22.81 -2.44 -1.58
CA ALA A 139 21.48 -2.25 -2.14
C ALA A 139 20.64 -3.52 -1.94
N THR A 140 19.36 -3.32 -1.72
CA THR A 140 18.32 -4.35 -1.82
C THR A 140 17.32 -3.92 -2.89
N MET A 141 16.77 -4.88 -3.62
CA MET A 141 15.64 -4.65 -4.50
C MET A 141 14.39 -5.18 -3.81
N GLU A 142 13.39 -4.34 -3.72
CA GLU A 142 12.08 -4.68 -3.17
C GLU A 142 11.03 -4.43 -4.25
N VAL A 143 10.23 -5.44 -4.55
CA VAL A 143 9.05 -5.25 -5.39
C VAL A 143 7.91 -4.84 -4.50
N LEU A 144 7.24 -3.73 -4.82
CA LEU A 144 5.99 -3.39 -4.17
C LEU A 144 5.03 -4.56 -4.37
N GLY A 145 4.63 -5.16 -3.27
CA GLY A 145 3.87 -6.41 -3.22
C GLY A 145 2.49 -6.44 -3.90
N TRP A 146 2.21 -5.45 -4.77
CA TRP A 146 1.05 -5.42 -5.65
C TRP A 146 1.12 -6.48 -6.75
N PHE A 147 2.33 -6.98 -7.07
CA PHE A 147 2.57 -7.88 -8.18
C PHE A 147 3.40 -9.11 -7.81
N GLY A 148 3.91 -9.21 -6.57
CA GLY A 148 4.61 -10.40 -6.07
C GLY A 148 3.64 -11.48 -5.58
N ASP A 149 4.12 -12.72 -5.46
CA ASP A 149 3.31 -13.90 -5.09
C ASP A 149 2.56 -13.70 -3.77
N THR A 150 3.20 -13.13 -2.76
CA THR A 150 2.57 -12.84 -1.46
C THR A 150 1.41 -11.84 -1.59
N PHE A 151 1.54 -10.84 -2.48
CA PHE A 151 0.44 -9.93 -2.75
C PHE A 151 -0.68 -10.61 -3.52
N GLN A 152 -0.35 -11.45 -4.49
CA GLN A 152 -1.37 -12.20 -5.24
C GLN A 152 -2.20 -13.10 -4.31
N GLU A 153 -1.59 -13.73 -3.32
CA GLU A 153 -2.32 -14.53 -2.32
C GLU A 153 -3.19 -13.65 -1.43
N THR A 154 -2.61 -12.63 -0.78
CA THR A 154 -3.36 -11.70 0.09
C THR A 154 -4.44 -10.94 -0.69
N PHE A 155 -4.14 -10.53 -1.93
CA PHE A 155 -5.10 -9.85 -2.80
C PHE A 155 -6.22 -10.79 -3.26
N ARG A 156 -5.90 -12.06 -3.56
CA ARG A 156 -6.90 -13.08 -3.93
C ARG A 156 -7.86 -13.37 -2.78
N GLU A 157 -7.35 -13.50 -1.56
CA GLU A 157 -8.17 -13.66 -0.36
C GLU A 157 -9.05 -12.42 -0.11
N THR A 158 -8.47 -11.23 -0.21
CA THR A 158 -9.21 -9.97 -0.04
C THR A 158 -10.26 -9.77 -1.12
N LEU A 159 -9.95 -10.05 -2.39
CA LEU A 159 -10.92 -10.00 -3.48
C LEU A 159 -12.02 -11.04 -3.27
N GLY A 160 -11.69 -12.25 -2.83
CA GLY A 160 -12.68 -13.27 -2.49
C GLY A 160 -13.66 -12.79 -1.42
N LEU A 161 -13.20 -12.08 -0.39
CA LEU A 161 -14.06 -11.45 0.61
C LEU A 161 -14.90 -10.31 0.01
N ILE A 162 -14.34 -9.46 -0.84
CA ILE A 162 -15.07 -8.39 -1.52
C ILE A 162 -16.16 -8.97 -2.44
N GLU A 163 -15.86 -10.00 -3.22
CA GLU A 163 -16.83 -10.70 -4.07
C GLU A 163 -17.93 -11.37 -3.23
N LEU A 164 -17.54 -11.96 -2.09
CA LEU A 164 -18.47 -12.57 -1.17
C LEU A 164 -19.46 -11.55 -0.61
N LEU A 165 -18.98 -10.39 -0.16
CA LEU A 165 -19.77 -9.31 0.42
C LEU A 165 -20.46 -8.44 -0.64
N GLY A 166 -19.93 -8.35 -1.85
CA GLY A 166 -20.53 -7.62 -2.97
C GLY A 166 -21.83 -8.26 -3.52
N ASN A 167 -22.18 -9.43 -3.03
CA ASN A 167 -23.42 -10.09 -3.42
C ASN A 167 -24.63 -9.58 -2.61
N GLU A 168 -25.62 -8.99 -3.29
CA GLU A 168 -26.80 -8.39 -2.66
C GLU A 168 -27.55 -9.37 -1.75
N THR A 169 -27.70 -10.63 -2.17
CA THR A 169 -28.39 -11.64 -1.36
C THR A 169 -27.67 -11.91 -0.06
N ARG A 170 -26.35 -12.04 -0.10
CA ARG A 170 -25.52 -12.23 1.10
C ARG A 170 -25.56 -11.01 2.01
N MET A 171 -25.50 -9.80 1.46
CA MET A 171 -25.63 -8.57 2.25
C MET A 171 -26.98 -8.48 2.95
N ARG A 172 -28.07 -8.85 2.28
CA ARG A 172 -29.40 -8.95 2.90
C ARG A 172 -29.49 -9.99 4.00
N MET A 173 -28.64 -11.02 3.97
CA MET A 173 -28.56 -12.02 5.03
C MET A 173 -27.69 -11.53 6.19
N LEU A 174 -26.60 -10.85 5.92
CA LEU A 174 -25.62 -10.40 6.93
C LEU A 174 -26.07 -9.17 7.70
N ALA A 175 -26.67 -8.18 7.04
CA ALA A 175 -27.02 -6.92 7.67
C ALA A 175 -27.87 -7.06 8.96
N PRO A 176 -28.93 -7.92 9.00
CA PRO A 176 -29.69 -8.14 10.24
C PRO A 176 -28.89 -8.78 11.36
N LEU A 177 -27.79 -9.50 11.04
CA LEU A 177 -26.94 -10.15 12.04
C LEU A 177 -26.02 -9.18 12.80
N LEU A 178 -25.96 -7.92 12.37
CA LEU A 178 -25.32 -6.87 13.16
C LEU A 178 -26.08 -6.59 14.47
N GLU A 179 -27.39 -6.81 14.46
CA GLU A 179 -28.27 -6.51 15.60
C GLU A 179 -28.63 -7.77 16.40
N ARG A 180 -28.84 -8.91 15.74
CA ARG A 180 -29.30 -10.15 16.36
C ARG A 180 -28.88 -11.39 15.59
N SER A 181 -28.81 -12.56 16.26
CA SER A 181 -28.67 -13.85 15.61
C SER A 181 -29.88 -14.18 14.73
N GLY A 182 -29.67 -14.97 13.68
CA GLY A 182 -30.70 -15.34 12.72
C GLY A 182 -30.74 -16.86 12.49
N ALA A 183 -31.94 -17.45 12.48
CA ALA A 183 -32.12 -18.87 12.14
C ALA A 183 -32.32 -19.05 10.61
N LYS A 184 -31.98 -20.22 10.09
CA LYS A 184 -32.18 -20.56 8.66
C LYS A 184 -33.60 -20.27 8.17
N ARG A 185 -34.62 -20.47 9.03
CA ARG A 185 -36.02 -20.21 8.71
C ARG A 185 -36.31 -18.73 8.43
N ASP A 186 -35.56 -17.81 9.05
CA ASP A 186 -35.79 -16.37 8.92
C ASP A 186 -35.45 -15.86 7.51
N TYR A 187 -34.57 -16.57 6.82
CA TYR A 187 -34.15 -16.26 5.45
C TYR A 187 -35.02 -16.91 4.38
N ARG A 188 -35.62 -18.08 4.69
CA ARG A 188 -36.37 -18.88 3.71
C ARG A 188 -37.63 -18.21 3.20
N THR A 189 -38.19 -17.26 3.93
CA THR A 189 -39.37 -16.50 3.53
C THR A 189 -39.09 -15.47 2.43
N ARG A 190 -37.80 -15.08 2.28
CA ARG A 190 -37.36 -13.97 1.40
C ARG A 190 -36.38 -14.42 0.34
N ILE A 191 -35.76 -15.59 0.50
CA ILE A 191 -34.69 -16.10 -0.36
C ILE A 191 -34.97 -17.57 -0.65
N ASN A 192 -34.67 -18.01 -1.89
CA ASN A 192 -34.77 -19.43 -2.26
C ASN A 192 -33.99 -20.31 -1.27
N PRO A 193 -34.63 -21.36 -0.68
CA PRO A 193 -33.99 -22.21 0.34
C PRO A 193 -32.64 -22.80 -0.09
N LYS A 194 -32.46 -23.19 -1.35
CA LYS A 194 -31.18 -23.70 -1.87
C LYS A 194 -30.09 -22.63 -1.82
N LEU A 195 -30.44 -21.37 -2.16
CA LEU A 195 -29.51 -20.25 -2.08
C LEU A 195 -29.15 -19.89 -0.64
N VAL A 196 -30.09 -20.03 0.30
CA VAL A 196 -29.82 -19.82 1.73
C VAL A 196 -28.73 -20.75 2.23
N TYR A 197 -28.84 -22.06 1.95
CA TYR A 197 -27.82 -23.02 2.37
C TYR A 197 -26.46 -22.73 1.74
N HIS A 198 -26.43 -22.49 0.43
CA HIS A 198 -25.18 -22.21 -0.28
C HIS A 198 -24.50 -20.94 0.26
N ASN A 199 -25.28 -19.88 0.50
CA ASN A 199 -24.71 -18.62 1.01
C ASN A 199 -24.26 -18.74 2.47
N ILE A 200 -24.99 -19.44 3.33
CA ILE A 200 -24.55 -19.70 4.70
C ILE A 200 -23.23 -20.47 4.72
N SER A 201 -23.13 -21.57 3.94
CA SER A 201 -21.90 -22.36 3.83
C SER A 201 -20.73 -21.45 3.39
N ALA A 202 -20.89 -20.71 2.31
CA ALA A 202 -19.83 -19.82 1.80
C ALA A 202 -19.40 -18.74 2.82
N LEU A 203 -20.34 -18.20 3.60
CA LEU A 203 -20.04 -17.20 4.63
C LEU A 203 -19.38 -17.82 5.86
N SER A 204 -19.78 -19.05 6.24
CA SER A 204 -19.15 -19.79 7.35
C SER A 204 -17.75 -20.26 6.96
N ASP A 205 -17.58 -20.79 5.75
CA ASP A 205 -16.28 -21.22 5.23
C ASP A 205 -15.26 -20.07 5.15
N ALA A 206 -15.75 -18.84 4.92
CA ALA A 206 -14.95 -17.62 4.97
C ALA A 206 -14.75 -17.07 6.39
N GLY A 207 -15.25 -17.76 7.43
CA GLY A 207 -15.12 -17.33 8.83
C GLY A 207 -15.95 -16.10 9.22
N LEU A 208 -16.93 -15.71 8.41
CA LEU A 208 -17.77 -14.54 8.69
C LEU A 208 -18.94 -14.87 9.63
N LEU A 209 -19.38 -16.13 9.68
CA LEU A 209 -20.49 -16.61 10.49
C LEU A 209 -20.07 -17.74 11.42
N ASP A 210 -20.58 -17.68 12.63
CA ASP A 210 -20.55 -18.76 13.61
C ASP A 210 -21.97 -19.31 13.80
N GLU A 211 -22.09 -20.61 14.06
CA GLU A 211 -23.35 -21.25 14.45
C GLU A 211 -23.36 -21.40 15.97
N ASN A 212 -24.36 -20.84 16.64
CA ASN A 212 -24.50 -20.95 18.08
C ASN A 212 -25.12 -22.30 18.50
N VAL A 213 -25.19 -22.55 19.81
CA VAL A 213 -25.67 -23.80 20.41
C VAL A 213 -27.14 -24.12 20.04
N GLU A 214 -27.92 -23.11 19.68
CA GLU A 214 -29.32 -23.24 19.30
C GLU A 214 -29.52 -23.45 17.78
N GLY A 215 -28.41 -23.55 17.00
CA GLY A 215 -28.43 -23.68 15.55
C GLY A 215 -28.82 -22.38 14.82
N ALA A 216 -28.70 -21.24 15.49
CA ALA A 216 -28.80 -19.92 14.87
C ALA A 216 -27.40 -19.41 14.47
N TYR A 217 -27.37 -18.57 13.44
CA TYR A 217 -26.15 -17.96 12.93
C TYR A 217 -25.98 -16.56 13.50
N GLU A 218 -24.72 -16.22 13.82
CA GLU A 218 -24.33 -14.89 14.24
C GLU A 218 -23.03 -14.51 13.52
N LEU A 219 -22.76 -13.22 13.45
CA LEU A 219 -21.48 -12.75 12.92
C LEU A 219 -20.36 -13.14 13.89
N SER A 220 -19.33 -13.80 13.40
CA SER A 220 -18.08 -13.94 14.13
C SER A 220 -17.49 -12.58 14.46
N GLN A 221 -16.51 -12.49 15.35
CA GLN A 221 -15.80 -11.24 15.62
C GLN A 221 -15.13 -10.71 14.34
N PHE A 222 -14.52 -11.59 13.55
CA PHE A 222 -13.95 -11.26 12.25
C PHE A 222 -15.04 -10.74 11.30
N GLY A 223 -16.18 -11.46 11.21
CA GLY A 223 -17.31 -11.08 10.35
C GLY A 223 -17.89 -9.70 10.71
N ARG A 224 -18.01 -9.35 12.00
CA ARG A 224 -18.45 -8.02 12.43
C ARG A 224 -17.51 -6.93 11.97
N THR A 225 -16.20 -7.13 12.16
CA THR A 225 -15.18 -6.16 11.77
C THR A 225 -15.18 -5.94 10.25
N ILE A 226 -15.11 -7.03 9.48
CA ILE A 226 -15.05 -6.95 8.02
C ILE A 226 -16.34 -6.36 7.43
N LEU A 227 -17.51 -6.73 7.95
CA LEU A 227 -18.78 -6.17 7.47
C LEU A 227 -18.90 -4.68 7.77
N ALA A 228 -18.48 -4.23 8.96
CA ALA A 228 -18.48 -2.80 9.31
C ALA A 228 -17.55 -1.98 8.40
N GLU A 229 -16.33 -2.48 8.14
CA GLU A 229 -15.40 -1.85 7.22
C GLU A 229 -15.93 -1.82 5.78
N PHE A 230 -16.57 -2.91 5.33
CA PHE A 230 -17.16 -2.99 4.00
C PHE A 230 -18.31 -1.99 3.82
N ILE A 231 -19.20 -1.87 4.80
CA ILE A 231 -20.28 -0.86 4.80
C ILE A 231 -19.69 0.54 4.73
N THR A 232 -18.68 0.83 5.56
CA THR A 232 -17.98 2.12 5.54
C THR A 232 -17.34 2.42 4.17
N PHE A 233 -16.75 1.41 3.54
CA PHE A 233 -16.21 1.52 2.18
C PHE A 233 -17.32 1.87 1.16
N LEU A 234 -18.46 1.19 1.21
CA LEU A 234 -19.60 1.45 0.32
C LEU A 234 -20.14 2.87 0.49
N GLU A 235 -20.28 3.35 1.73
CA GLU A 235 -20.74 4.71 2.03
C GLU A 235 -19.78 5.77 1.48
N LYS A 236 -18.48 5.60 1.69
CA LYS A 236 -17.44 6.48 1.14
C LYS A 236 -17.45 6.48 -0.39
N THR A 237 -17.57 5.31 -1.01
CA THR A 237 -17.62 5.15 -2.46
C THR A 237 -18.83 5.84 -3.04
N ARG A 238 -20.02 5.65 -2.43
CA ARG A 238 -21.25 6.33 -2.82
C ARG A 238 -21.08 7.84 -2.76
N LYS A 239 -20.58 8.36 -1.66
CA LYS A 239 -20.35 9.81 -1.51
C LYS A 239 -19.43 10.36 -2.61
N THR A 240 -18.35 9.65 -2.93
CA THR A 240 -17.43 10.04 -4.00
C THR A 240 -18.09 10.04 -5.37
N LEU A 241 -18.94 9.05 -5.65
CA LEU A 241 -19.73 8.98 -6.89
C LEU A 241 -20.73 10.13 -7.01
N ASP A 242 -21.43 10.44 -5.92
CA ASP A 242 -22.41 11.55 -5.89
C ASP A 242 -21.71 12.90 -6.09
N GLU A 243 -20.52 13.11 -5.48
CA GLU A 243 -19.69 14.30 -5.69
C GLU A 243 -19.17 14.42 -7.13
N SER A 244 -18.80 13.31 -7.77
CA SER A 244 -18.35 13.28 -9.17
C SER A 244 -19.49 13.69 -10.11
N ARG A 245 -20.66 13.08 -9.96
CA ARG A 245 -21.85 13.41 -10.75
C ARG A 245 -22.28 14.87 -10.60
N ALA A 246 -22.20 15.41 -9.37
CA ALA A 246 -22.53 16.80 -9.11
C ALA A 246 -21.55 17.81 -9.79
N ARG A 247 -20.32 17.38 -10.07
CA ARG A 247 -19.32 18.19 -10.80
C ARG A 247 -19.57 18.16 -12.32
N GLU A 248 -19.95 17.02 -12.86
CA GLU A 248 -20.28 16.86 -14.29
C GLU A 248 -21.47 17.76 -14.66
N VAL A 249 -22.54 17.77 -13.86
CA VAL A 249 -23.72 18.61 -14.07
C VAL A 249 -23.44 20.12 -13.96
N LYS A 250 -22.37 20.55 -13.33
CA LYS A 250 -21.99 21.97 -13.23
C LYS A 250 -21.10 22.46 -14.36
N ASN A 251 -20.55 21.54 -15.15
CA ASN A 251 -19.63 21.86 -16.25
C ASN A 251 -20.33 21.77 -17.64
N ASP A 252 -21.55 21.29 -17.69
CA ASP A 252 -22.48 21.38 -18.82
C ASP A 252 -23.41 22.59 -18.66
#